data_bf3ede10984f75d717ebfa503ca5afab
#
_entry.id   bf3ede10984f75d717ebfa503ca5afab
#
_cell.length_a   1.000
_cell.length_b   1.000
_cell.length_c   1.000
_cell.angle_alpha   90.00
_cell.angle_beta   90.00
_cell.angle_gamma   90.00
#
_symmetry.space_group_name_H-M   'P 1'
#
loop_
_entity.id
_entity.type
_entity.pdbx_description
1 polymer ?
#
loop_
_entity_poly.entity_id
_entity_poly.type
_entity_poly.pdbx_seq_one_letter_code
_entity_poly.pdbx_strand_id
1 'polypeptide(L)'
;MIPRYSRPEMAAIWSPETKFRIWFEIEAHAADAMAELGIVPKEAAKTIWDKAGSATFDIDRIDEIERETKHDVIAFLTHLAEIVGPEARFVHQGMTSSDVLDTCLSVQLVRATDILLDDLDRLLAALKKRAFEHKDTVTIGRSHGIHAEPTTFGVKLAQAYAEFERCRQRLVNAREEIATCAISGAVGTFANIDPSVEAHVAKKMGLKPEPVSTQVIPRDRHAMYFATLAVIASSIERLSVEVRHLQRTEVLEAEEYFSPGQKGSSAMPHKRNPVLSENLTGLARMVRAYAMPAMENVALWHERDISHSSVERMIGPDATVTLDFALMRLTGMMEKLVVYPETMDKNLNKFRGLVHSQRVLLALTQAGVSREDAYRLVQRNAMKVWEEGADFLEELLGDKDVRAALSEDEIREKFDLGYHTKHVDTIFERVFGES
;
A
#
# COMPACT_ATOMS: atom_id res chain seq x y z
N MET A 1 -18.07 2.36 -2.50
CA MET A 1 -17.68 0.94 -2.77
C MET A 1 -18.46 0.40 -3.96
N ILE A 2 -17.77 -0.26 -4.90
CA ILE A 2 -18.45 -1.02 -5.96
C ILE A 2 -18.12 -2.51 -5.79
N PRO A 3 -19.12 -3.43 -6.00
CA PRO A 3 -18.95 -4.86 -5.74
C PRO A 3 -17.77 -5.47 -6.49
N ARG A 4 -17.47 -4.98 -7.70
CA ARG A 4 -16.39 -5.46 -8.56
C ARG A 4 -15.00 -5.36 -7.91
N TYR A 5 -14.78 -4.39 -7.01
CA TYR A 5 -13.50 -4.11 -6.36
C TYR A 5 -13.57 -4.30 -4.84
N SER A 6 -14.57 -5.04 -4.37
CA SER A 6 -14.78 -5.29 -2.94
C SER A 6 -14.54 -6.76 -2.61
N ARG A 7 -13.62 -7.02 -1.70
CA ARG A 7 -13.45 -8.35 -1.11
C ARG A 7 -14.37 -8.45 0.12
N PRO A 8 -15.01 -9.60 0.34
CA PRO A 8 -16.02 -9.74 1.38
C PRO A 8 -15.52 -9.39 2.79
N GLU A 9 -14.31 -9.78 3.13
CA GLU A 9 -13.72 -9.59 4.46
C GLU A 9 -13.54 -8.09 4.77
N MET A 10 -13.03 -7.32 3.82
CA MET A 10 -12.87 -5.88 3.98
C MET A 10 -14.22 -5.16 3.95
N ALA A 11 -15.12 -5.55 3.04
CA ALA A 11 -16.44 -4.96 2.94
C ALA A 11 -17.27 -5.16 4.22
N ALA A 12 -17.13 -6.30 4.89
CA ALA A 12 -17.83 -6.61 6.13
C ALA A 12 -17.49 -5.64 7.27
N ILE A 13 -16.28 -5.09 7.32
CA ILE A 13 -15.88 -4.10 8.34
C ILE A 13 -16.75 -2.84 8.25
N TRP A 14 -17.17 -2.48 7.05
CA TRP A 14 -17.92 -1.26 6.74
C TRP A 14 -19.41 -1.47 6.63
N SER A 15 -19.90 -2.67 6.90
CA SER A 15 -21.33 -2.95 6.87
C SER A 15 -22.07 -2.24 8.00
N PRO A 16 -23.34 -1.87 7.81
CA PRO A 16 -24.18 -1.31 8.88
C PRO A 16 -24.24 -2.21 10.11
N GLU A 17 -24.33 -3.52 9.92
CA GLU A 17 -24.38 -4.52 10.99
C GLU A 17 -23.12 -4.45 11.86
N THR A 18 -21.94 -4.40 11.26
CA THR A 18 -20.67 -4.28 11.96
C THR A 18 -20.58 -2.94 12.69
N LYS A 19 -20.98 -1.84 12.04
CA LYS A 19 -21.01 -0.51 12.64
C LYS A 19 -21.85 -0.48 13.92
N PHE A 20 -23.10 -0.92 13.84
CA PHE A 20 -24.01 -0.90 15.00
C PHE A 20 -23.60 -1.88 16.09
N ARG A 21 -22.96 -2.98 15.73
CA ARG A 21 -22.34 -3.89 16.71
C ARG A 21 -21.23 -3.18 17.49
N ILE A 22 -20.34 -2.47 16.81
CA ILE A 22 -19.27 -1.70 17.47
C ILE A 22 -19.85 -0.59 18.35
N TRP A 23 -20.87 0.13 17.87
CA TRP A 23 -21.55 1.16 18.68
C TRP A 23 -22.12 0.57 19.97
N PHE A 24 -22.81 -0.57 19.88
CA PHE A 24 -23.30 -1.27 21.05
C PHE A 24 -22.17 -1.65 22.03
N GLU A 25 -21.09 -2.22 21.53
CA GLU A 25 -19.95 -2.63 22.36
C GLU A 25 -19.33 -1.43 23.10
N ILE A 26 -19.20 -0.28 22.44
CA ILE A 26 -18.72 0.96 23.07
C ILE A 26 -19.65 1.39 24.21
N GLU A 27 -20.94 1.47 23.95
CA GLU A 27 -21.95 1.87 24.92
C GLU A 27 -22.04 0.90 26.12
N ALA A 28 -22.02 -0.38 25.85
CA ALA A 28 -22.12 -1.42 26.87
C ALA A 28 -20.86 -1.46 27.77
N HIS A 29 -19.66 -1.32 27.20
CA HIS A 29 -18.44 -1.21 27.98
C HIS A 29 -18.36 0.09 28.76
N ALA A 30 -18.90 1.20 28.26
CA ALA A 30 -19.02 2.43 29.02
C ALA A 30 -19.96 2.23 30.23
N ALA A 31 -21.10 1.56 30.04
CA ALA A 31 -22.01 1.20 31.11
C ALA A 31 -21.36 0.29 32.17
N ASP A 32 -20.56 -0.70 31.74
CA ASP A 32 -19.78 -1.56 32.65
C ASP A 32 -18.85 -0.73 33.56
N ALA A 33 -18.06 0.16 32.95
CA ALA A 33 -17.14 1.01 33.71
C ALA A 33 -17.86 1.93 34.68
N MET A 34 -19.00 2.52 34.29
CA MET A 34 -19.84 3.34 35.16
C MET A 34 -20.47 2.52 36.30
N ALA A 35 -20.75 1.23 36.06
CA ALA A 35 -21.25 0.33 37.10
C ALA A 35 -20.18 0.02 38.15
N GLU A 36 -18.91 -0.09 37.76
CA GLU A 36 -17.78 -0.22 38.66
C GLU A 36 -17.61 1.04 39.54
N LEU A 37 -17.90 2.21 39.00
CA LEU A 37 -17.90 3.49 39.72
C LEU A 37 -19.17 3.73 40.58
N GLY A 38 -20.16 2.86 40.47
CA GLY A 38 -21.43 3.01 41.19
C GLY A 38 -22.38 4.06 40.61
N ILE A 39 -22.10 4.59 39.42
CA ILE A 39 -22.93 5.56 38.68
C ILE A 39 -24.13 4.84 38.04
N VAL A 40 -23.90 3.69 37.48
CA VAL A 40 -24.90 2.79 36.87
C VAL A 40 -25.10 1.60 37.80
N PRO A 41 -26.34 1.14 38.06
CA PRO A 41 -26.56 -0.11 38.77
C PRO A 41 -25.94 -1.30 38.07
N LYS A 42 -25.22 -2.17 38.76
CA LYS A 42 -24.58 -3.38 38.16
C LYS A 42 -25.58 -4.26 37.42
N GLU A 43 -26.80 -4.41 37.97
CA GLU A 43 -27.85 -5.19 37.33
C GLU A 43 -28.32 -4.56 36.03
N ALA A 44 -28.29 -3.23 35.91
CA ALA A 44 -28.62 -2.52 34.68
C ALA A 44 -27.56 -2.78 33.59
N ALA A 45 -26.27 -2.64 33.91
CA ALA A 45 -25.18 -2.97 32.97
C ALA A 45 -25.25 -4.43 32.49
N LYS A 46 -25.52 -5.35 33.44
CA LYS A 46 -25.73 -6.77 33.09
C LYS A 46 -26.95 -6.96 32.16
N THR A 47 -28.05 -6.30 32.43
CA THR A 47 -29.27 -6.40 31.60
C THR A 47 -29.02 -5.89 30.17
N ILE A 48 -28.24 -4.83 29.98
CA ILE A 48 -27.85 -4.33 28.67
C ILE A 48 -27.14 -5.42 27.85
N TRP A 49 -26.17 -6.10 28.46
CA TRP A 49 -25.48 -7.22 27.81
C TRP A 49 -26.38 -8.43 27.57
N ASP A 50 -27.17 -8.84 28.57
CA ASP A 50 -28.02 -10.04 28.48
C ASP A 50 -29.05 -9.92 27.34
N LYS A 51 -29.59 -8.73 27.11
CA LYS A 51 -30.64 -8.51 26.09
C LYS A 51 -30.07 -8.13 24.71
N ALA A 52 -29.01 -7.34 24.64
CA ALA A 52 -28.51 -6.80 23.38
C ALA A 52 -27.14 -7.38 22.94
N GLY A 53 -26.43 -8.10 23.83
CA GLY A 53 -25.12 -8.66 23.53
C GLY A 53 -25.09 -9.63 22.36
N SER A 54 -26.16 -10.41 22.16
CA SER A 54 -26.31 -11.31 21.02
C SER A 54 -27.40 -10.90 20.03
N ALA A 55 -28.04 -9.74 20.24
CA ALA A 55 -29.12 -9.26 19.39
C ALA A 55 -28.61 -8.87 17.99
N THR A 56 -29.42 -9.08 16.97
CA THR A 56 -29.23 -8.48 15.66
C THR A 56 -29.97 -7.14 15.65
N PHE A 57 -29.26 -6.06 15.32
CA PHE A 57 -29.88 -4.74 15.19
C PHE A 57 -30.63 -4.65 13.87
N ASP A 58 -31.88 -4.20 13.94
CA ASP A 58 -32.73 -4.02 12.76
C ASP A 58 -32.40 -2.67 12.09
N ILE A 59 -31.66 -2.76 10.99
CA ILE A 59 -31.17 -1.57 10.25
C ILE A 59 -32.33 -0.78 9.67
N ASP A 60 -33.35 -1.44 9.13
CA ASP A 60 -34.51 -0.77 8.55
C ASP A 60 -35.29 0.00 9.63
N ARG A 61 -35.37 -0.57 10.83
CA ARG A 61 -35.99 0.10 11.97
C ARG A 61 -35.18 1.31 12.44
N ILE A 62 -33.86 1.20 12.50
CA ILE A 62 -32.98 2.34 12.83
C ILE A 62 -33.14 3.46 11.80
N ASP A 63 -33.15 3.13 10.53
CA ASP A 63 -33.33 4.09 9.42
C ASP A 63 -34.72 4.76 9.49
N GLU A 64 -35.76 4.01 9.87
CA GLU A 64 -37.09 4.57 10.08
C GLU A 64 -37.09 5.63 11.19
N ILE A 65 -36.48 5.31 12.34
CA ILE A 65 -36.36 6.24 13.48
C ILE A 65 -35.51 7.45 13.07
N GLU A 66 -34.44 7.26 12.33
CA GLU A 66 -33.56 8.35 11.87
C GLU A 66 -34.30 9.32 10.94
N ARG A 67 -35.23 8.86 10.12
CA ARG A 67 -36.04 9.75 9.26
C ARG A 67 -36.86 10.75 10.07
N GLU A 68 -37.25 10.38 11.30
CA GLU A 68 -37.97 11.26 12.22
C GLU A 68 -37.00 12.13 13.06
N THR A 69 -36.03 11.50 13.70
CA THR A 69 -35.10 12.15 14.64
C THR A 69 -34.06 13.02 13.97
N LYS A 70 -33.73 12.75 12.69
CA LYS A 70 -32.65 13.38 11.92
C LYS A 70 -31.28 13.25 12.58
N HIS A 71 -31.08 12.19 13.36
CA HIS A 71 -29.85 11.95 14.10
C HIS A 71 -29.57 10.45 14.26
N ASP A 72 -28.48 9.99 13.67
CA ASP A 72 -28.12 8.56 13.57
C ASP A 72 -27.87 7.89 14.94
N VAL A 73 -27.10 8.54 15.83
CA VAL A 73 -26.81 7.97 17.16
C VAL A 73 -28.07 7.90 18.00
N ILE A 74 -28.92 8.95 17.97
CA ILE A 74 -30.21 8.93 18.67
C ILE A 74 -31.11 7.82 18.13
N ALA A 75 -31.14 7.62 16.81
CA ALA A 75 -31.93 6.55 16.21
C ALA A 75 -31.47 5.17 16.69
N PHE A 76 -30.15 4.93 16.72
CA PHE A 76 -29.58 3.69 17.25
C PHE A 76 -29.91 3.49 18.73
N LEU A 77 -29.74 4.52 19.57
CA LEU A 77 -30.03 4.44 21.00
C LEU A 77 -31.53 4.20 21.28
N THR A 78 -32.41 4.76 20.45
CA THR A 78 -33.85 4.52 20.53
C THR A 78 -34.18 3.06 20.19
N HIS A 79 -33.61 2.52 19.12
CA HIS A 79 -33.76 1.11 18.78
C HIS A 79 -33.17 0.19 19.86
N LEU A 80 -32.00 0.54 20.40
CA LEU A 80 -31.39 -0.20 21.51
C LEU A 80 -32.33 -0.22 22.74
N ALA A 81 -33.03 0.87 23.01
CA ALA A 81 -34.01 0.95 24.11
C ALA A 81 -35.23 0.05 23.85
N GLU A 82 -35.65 -0.15 22.61
CA GLU A 82 -36.72 -1.12 22.26
C GLU A 82 -36.30 -2.57 22.61
N ILE A 83 -34.99 -2.89 22.53
CA ILE A 83 -34.44 -4.21 22.87
C ILE A 83 -34.21 -4.34 24.38
N VAL A 84 -33.55 -3.37 24.99
CA VAL A 84 -33.11 -3.43 26.40
C VAL A 84 -34.26 -3.14 27.37
N GLY A 85 -35.17 -2.25 27.00
CA GLY A 85 -36.27 -1.82 27.85
C GLY A 85 -35.84 -0.71 28.86
N PRO A 86 -36.44 -0.67 30.09
CA PRO A 86 -36.25 0.44 31.03
C PRO A 86 -34.80 0.74 31.43
N GLU A 87 -33.93 -0.27 31.40
CA GLU A 87 -32.51 -0.14 31.77
C GLU A 87 -31.68 0.62 30.72
N ALA A 88 -32.25 0.81 29.50
CA ALA A 88 -31.62 1.62 28.46
C ALA A 88 -31.40 3.09 28.86
N ARG A 89 -32.09 3.58 29.88
CA ARG A 89 -31.85 4.93 30.46
C ARG A 89 -30.41 5.12 30.96
N PHE A 90 -29.68 4.07 31.19
CA PHE A 90 -28.29 4.08 31.62
C PHE A 90 -27.26 4.01 30.48
N VAL A 91 -27.74 3.87 29.26
CA VAL A 91 -26.86 3.92 28.06
C VAL A 91 -26.56 5.37 27.72
N HIS A 92 -25.37 5.66 27.19
CA HIS A 92 -24.94 7.00 26.74
C HIS A 92 -24.86 8.08 27.86
N GLN A 93 -24.65 7.65 29.08
CA GLN A 93 -24.58 8.57 30.23
C GLN A 93 -23.33 9.45 30.16
N GLY A 94 -23.50 10.79 30.08
CA GLY A 94 -22.39 11.74 30.01
C GLY A 94 -21.58 11.74 28.71
N MET A 95 -21.90 10.88 27.78
CA MET A 95 -21.24 10.78 26.49
C MET A 95 -21.82 11.76 25.46
N THR A 96 -21.08 11.96 24.38
CA THR A 96 -21.55 12.63 23.16
C THR A 96 -21.53 11.66 21.98
N SER A 97 -22.30 11.96 20.93
CA SER A 97 -22.33 11.11 19.73
C SER A 97 -20.95 10.85 19.13
N SER A 98 -20.04 11.82 19.16
CA SER A 98 -18.68 11.65 18.63
C SER A 98 -17.83 10.68 19.44
N ASP A 99 -18.09 10.49 20.74
CA ASP A 99 -17.43 9.46 21.53
C ASP A 99 -17.67 8.06 20.94
N VAL A 100 -18.87 7.81 20.45
CA VAL A 100 -19.22 6.55 19.78
C VAL A 100 -18.72 6.50 18.33
N LEU A 101 -18.95 7.58 17.57
CA LEU A 101 -18.62 7.65 16.14
C LEU A 101 -17.13 7.57 15.89
N ASP A 102 -16.32 8.36 16.60
CA ASP A 102 -14.88 8.40 16.41
C ASP A 102 -14.20 7.13 16.90
N THR A 103 -14.61 6.61 18.06
CA THR A 103 -14.11 5.34 18.58
C THR A 103 -14.46 4.17 17.65
N CYS A 104 -15.68 4.16 17.09
CA CYS A 104 -16.08 3.18 16.08
C CYS A 104 -15.22 3.27 14.81
N LEU A 105 -15.02 4.47 14.29
CA LEU A 105 -14.17 4.68 13.11
C LEU A 105 -12.74 4.19 13.35
N SER A 106 -12.18 4.47 14.53
CA SER A 106 -10.86 3.95 14.91
C SER A 106 -10.82 2.41 14.91
N VAL A 107 -11.83 1.76 15.49
CA VAL A 107 -11.94 0.28 15.46
C VAL A 107 -12.01 -0.25 14.04
N GLN A 108 -12.83 0.38 13.17
CA GLN A 108 -12.96 -0.04 11.78
C GLN A 108 -11.66 0.14 11.00
N LEU A 109 -10.97 1.27 11.16
CA LEU A 109 -9.67 1.54 10.52
C LEU A 109 -8.59 0.60 11.00
N VAL A 110 -8.55 0.26 12.30
CA VAL A 110 -7.61 -0.74 12.85
C VAL A 110 -7.87 -2.11 12.23
N ARG A 111 -9.13 -2.58 12.22
CA ARG A 111 -9.48 -3.88 11.61
C ARG A 111 -9.18 -3.91 10.12
N ALA A 112 -9.47 -2.83 9.39
CA ALA A 112 -9.11 -2.71 7.97
C ALA A 112 -7.59 -2.77 7.77
N THR A 113 -6.83 -2.12 8.65
CA THR A 113 -5.36 -2.12 8.59
C THR A 113 -4.78 -3.51 8.83
N ASP A 114 -5.38 -4.31 9.71
CA ASP A 114 -4.94 -5.70 9.95
C ASP A 114 -5.04 -6.54 8.67
N ILE A 115 -6.11 -6.38 7.89
CA ILE A 115 -6.27 -7.03 6.57
C ILE A 115 -5.21 -6.51 5.59
N LEU A 116 -4.99 -5.19 5.51
CA LEU A 116 -4.01 -4.60 4.60
C LEU A 116 -2.56 -5.02 4.93
N LEU A 117 -2.25 -5.24 6.21
CA LEU A 117 -0.95 -5.77 6.63
C LEU A 117 -0.76 -7.22 6.17
N ASP A 118 -1.79 -8.06 6.30
CA ASP A 118 -1.76 -9.44 5.78
C ASP A 118 -1.61 -9.45 4.25
N ASP A 119 -2.28 -8.56 3.54
CA ASP A 119 -2.14 -8.42 2.09
C ASP A 119 -0.71 -7.99 1.69
N LEU A 120 -0.10 -7.07 2.44
CA LEU A 120 1.30 -6.66 2.22
C LEU A 120 2.27 -7.82 2.51
N ASP A 121 2.02 -8.61 3.55
CA ASP A 121 2.85 -9.79 3.87
C ASP A 121 2.80 -10.82 2.74
N ARG A 122 1.63 -11.05 2.14
CA ARG A 122 1.47 -11.92 0.96
C ARG A 122 2.21 -11.36 -0.26
N LEU A 123 2.11 -10.07 -0.52
CA LEU A 123 2.83 -9.42 -1.61
C LEU A 123 4.36 -9.52 -1.42
N LEU A 124 4.84 -9.28 -0.22
CA LEU A 124 6.26 -9.39 0.13
C LEU A 124 6.76 -10.83 -0.08
N ALA A 125 5.99 -11.84 0.33
CA ALA A 125 6.33 -13.23 0.11
C ALA A 125 6.42 -13.57 -1.39
N ALA A 126 5.48 -13.09 -2.20
CA ALA A 126 5.49 -13.26 -3.66
C ALA A 126 6.70 -12.59 -4.29
N LEU A 127 7.00 -11.34 -3.94
CA LEU A 127 8.14 -10.59 -4.47
C LEU A 127 9.47 -11.24 -4.07
N LYS A 128 9.63 -11.68 -2.81
CA LYS A 128 10.82 -12.40 -2.35
C LYS A 128 11.05 -13.66 -3.16
N LYS A 129 10.01 -14.50 -3.29
CA LYS A 129 10.10 -15.73 -4.09
C LYS A 129 10.56 -15.45 -5.52
N ARG A 130 9.93 -14.49 -6.19
CA ARG A 130 10.25 -14.13 -7.57
C ARG A 130 11.63 -13.49 -7.70
N ALA A 131 12.06 -12.68 -6.73
CA ALA A 131 13.40 -12.11 -6.71
C ALA A 131 14.48 -13.19 -6.68
N PHE A 132 14.34 -14.21 -5.81
CA PHE A 132 15.28 -15.32 -5.74
C PHE A 132 15.24 -16.21 -6.98
N GLU A 133 14.05 -16.46 -7.55
CA GLU A 133 13.90 -17.21 -8.81
C GLU A 133 14.69 -16.59 -9.98
N HIS A 134 14.74 -15.25 -10.01
CA HIS A 134 15.39 -14.49 -11.08
C HIS A 134 16.66 -13.76 -10.63
N LYS A 135 17.27 -14.20 -9.51
CA LYS A 135 18.46 -13.57 -8.95
C LYS A 135 19.57 -13.40 -9.98
N ASP A 136 19.79 -14.43 -10.81
CA ASP A 136 20.84 -14.51 -11.80
C ASP A 136 20.35 -14.29 -13.25
N THR A 137 19.07 -13.95 -13.43
CA THR A 137 18.51 -13.65 -14.76
C THR A 137 18.97 -12.27 -15.20
N VAL A 138 20.02 -12.22 -16.02
CA VAL A 138 20.60 -10.95 -16.50
C VAL A 138 19.65 -10.26 -17.47
N THR A 139 19.52 -8.96 -17.33
CA THR A 139 18.74 -8.09 -18.21
C THR A 139 19.42 -6.73 -18.36
N ILE A 140 19.02 -5.97 -19.36
CA ILE A 140 19.53 -4.61 -19.52
C ILE A 140 18.85 -3.64 -18.54
N GLY A 141 19.63 -2.91 -17.78
CA GLY A 141 19.18 -1.76 -17.01
C GLY A 141 18.93 -0.57 -17.95
N ARG A 142 17.82 0.14 -17.72
CA ARG A 142 17.45 1.33 -18.49
C ARG A 142 17.36 2.54 -17.58
N SER A 143 18.00 3.63 -17.99
CA SER A 143 17.76 4.96 -17.43
C SER A 143 17.25 5.87 -18.56
N HIS A 144 16.31 6.77 -18.26
CA HIS A 144 15.64 7.60 -19.28
C HIS A 144 14.98 6.78 -20.42
N GLY A 145 14.70 5.49 -20.20
CA GLY A 145 14.21 4.57 -21.25
C GLY A 145 15.28 4.04 -22.20
N ILE A 146 16.55 4.40 -21.99
CA ILE A 146 17.68 4.02 -22.83
C ILE A 146 18.50 2.92 -22.15
N HIS A 147 19.11 2.03 -22.94
CA HIS A 147 20.00 1.00 -22.45
C HIS A 147 21.20 1.63 -21.72
N ALA A 148 21.43 1.19 -20.49
CA ALA A 148 22.56 1.61 -19.65
C ALA A 148 23.51 0.42 -19.43
N GLU A 149 23.50 -0.16 -18.25
CA GLU A 149 24.36 -1.27 -17.86
C GLU A 149 23.55 -2.53 -17.53
N PRO A 150 24.14 -3.72 -17.61
CA PRO A 150 23.52 -4.97 -17.18
C PRO A 150 23.13 -4.94 -15.70
N THR A 151 21.99 -5.53 -15.39
CA THR A 151 21.49 -5.83 -14.05
C THR A 151 20.86 -7.21 -14.06
N THR A 152 20.22 -7.63 -12.95
CA THR A 152 19.40 -8.82 -12.96
C THR A 152 17.92 -8.49 -12.72
N PHE A 153 17.03 -9.33 -13.24
CA PHE A 153 15.60 -9.17 -13.01
C PHE A 153 15.27 -9.37 -11.53
N GLY A 154 16.01 -10.25 -10.83
CA GLY A 154 15.90 -10.44 -9.39
C GLY A 154 16.23 -9.16 -8.60
N VAL A 155 17.24 -8.38 -8.99
CA VAL A 155 17.56 -7.09 -8.37
C VAL A 155 16.42 -6.08 -8.53
N LYS A 156 15.76 -6.04 -9.70
CA LYS A 156 14.55 -5.21 -9.91
C LYS A 156 13.43 -5.59 -8.93
N LEU A 157 13.21 -6.88 -8.72
CA LEU A 157 12.19 -7.38 -7.78
C LEU A 157 12.59 -7.19 -6.32
N ALA A 158 13.87 -7.31 -5.98
CA ALA A 158 14.40 -7.01 -4.65
C ALA A 158 14.20 -5.52 -4.29
N GLN A 159 14.35 -4.62 -5.25
CA GLN A 159 14.06 -3.20 -5.05
C GLN A 159 12.57 -2.97 -4.75
N ALA A 160 11.66 -3.66 -5.47
CA ALA A 160 10.23 -3.59 -5.20
C ALA A 160 9.91 -4.15 -3.80
N TYR A 161 10.49 -5.29 -3.43
CA TYR A 161 10.35 -5.86 -2.09
C TYR A 161 10.72 -4.85 -1.00
N ALA A 162 11.91 -4.26 -1.07
CA ALA A 162 12.38 -3.29 -0.08
C ALA A 162 11.48 -2.04 -0.01
N GLU A 163 10.86 -1.63 -1.10
CA GLU A 163 9.88 -0.54 -1.13
C GLU A 163 8.60 -0.91 -0.40
N PHE A 164 8.03 -2.10 -0.66
CA PHE A 164 6.83 -2.56 0.03
C PHE A 164 7.07 -2.93 1.49
N GLU A 165 8.27 -3.36 1.86
CA GLU A 165 8.66 -3.53 3.27
C GLU A 165 8.61 -2.19 4.04
N ARG A 166 9.11 -1.11 3.44
CA ARG A 166 8.95 0.24 4.00
C ARG A 166 7.48 0.70 4.04
N CYS A 167 6.67 0.32 3.04
CA CYS A 167 5.24 0.57 3.05
C CYS A 167 4.55 -0.15 4.22
N ARG A 168 4.91 -1.42 4.45
CA ARG A 168 4.42 -2.19 5.59
C ARG A 168 4.75 -1.52 6.93
N GLN A 169 5.98 -1.08 7.11
CA GLN A 169 6.38 -0.40 8.36
C GLN A 169 5.61 0.92 8.57
N ARG A 170 5.41 1.69 7.49
CA ARG A 170 4.58 2.92 7.57
C ARG A 170 3.14 2.59 7.98
N LEU A 171 2.59 1.50 7.46
CA LEU A 171 1.22 1.08 7.78
C LEU A 171 1.10 0.60 9.24
N VAL A 172 2.11 -0.11 9.77
CA VAL A 172 2.18 -0.45 11.20
C VAL A 172 2.15 0.82 12.07
N ASN A 173 2.96 1.81 11.72
CA ASN A 173 2.99 3.08 12.45
C ASN A 173 1.64 3.84 12.35
N ALA A 174 1.03 3.87 11.16
CA ALA A 174 -0.28 4.49 10.96
C ALA A 174 -1.40 3.77 11.75
N ARG A 175 -1.31 2.43 11.86
CA ARG A 175 -2.21 1.63 12.70
C ARG A 175 -2.12 2.01 14.17
N GLU A 176 -0.90 2.16 14.67
CA GLU A 176 -0.69 2.56 16.07
C GLU A 176 -1.21 3.97 16.35
N GLU A 177 -1.04 4.88 15.40
CA GLU A 177 -1.48 6.27 15.52
C GLU A 177 -2.99 6.41 15.44
N ILE A 178 -3.68 5.65 14.58
CA ILE A 178 -5.13 5.70 14.43
C ILE A 178 -5.87 4.92 15.53
N ALA A 179 -5.20 4.04 16.28
CA ALA A 179 -5.80 3.22 17.32
C ALA A 179 -6.11 4.01 18.60
N THR A 180 -6.94 5.04 18.48
CA THR A 180 -7.32 5.94 19.56
C THR A 180 -8.79 5.85 19.91
N CYS A 181 -9.11 6.10 21.18
CA CYS A 181 -10.45 6.11 21.75
C CYS A 181 -10.67 7.46 22.46
N ALA A 182 -11.79 8.09 22.25
CA ALA A 182 -12.21 9.25 23.03
C ALA A 182 -13.62 9.02 23.58
N ILE A 183 -13.73 8.99 24.91
CA ILE A 183 -15.00 8.96 25.65
C ILE A 183 -14.90 10.09 26.66
N SER A 184 -15.00 11.33 26.21
CA SER A 184 -14.63 12.52 26.96
C SER A 184 -15.71 13.59 27.02
N GLY A 185 -16.88 13.32 26.45
CA GLY A 185 -18.03 14.21 26.48
C GLY A 185 -17.98 15.31 25.41
N ALA A 186 -18.89 16.26 25.53
CA ALA A 186 -19.27 17.24 24.51
C ALA A 186 -18.10 18.09 23.95
N VAL A 187 -17.07 18.36 24.75
CA VAL A 187 -15.93 19.21 24.39
C VAL A 187 -14.58 18.63 24.88
N GLY A 188 -14.54 17.37 25.27
CA GLY A 188 -13.30 16.70 25.67
C GLY A 188 -12.81 16.97 27.09
N THR A 189 -13.65 17.56 27.96
CA THR A 189 -13.25 17.98 29.32
C THR A 189 -13.65 16.99 30.41
N PHE A 190 -14.28 15.86 30.06
CA PHE A 190 -14.79 14.88 31.04
C PHE A 190 -15.78 15.46 32.09
N ALA A 191 -16.52 16.53 31.72
CA ALA A 191 -17.39 17.24 32.70
C ALA A 191 -18.46 16.33 33.33
N ASN A 192 -18.99 15.37 32.58
CA ASN A 192 -20.06 14.49 33.01
C ASN A 192 -19.72 13.00 32.94
N ILE A 193 -18.45 12.63 32.72
CA ILE A 193 -17.98 11.26 32.63
C ILE A 193 -16.58 11.15 33.24
N ASP A 194 -16.31 10.06 33.95
CA ASP A 194 -15.00 9.84 34.55
C ASP A 194 -13.98 9.34 33.49
N PRO A 195 -12.74 9.85 33.48
CA PRO A 195 -11.71 9.39 32.56
C PRO A 195 -11.42 7.88 32.61
N SER A 196 -11.71 7.22 33.72
CA SER A 196 -11.54 5.75 33.82
C SER A 196 -12.51 4.97 32.91
N VAL A 197 -13.65 5.58 32.54
CA VAL A 197 -14.59 5.02 31.58
C VAL A 197 -13.93 4.94 30.18
N GLU A 198 -13.26 6.01 29.75
CA GLU A 198 -12.50 6.02 28.49
C GLU A 198 -11.41 4.97 28.51
N ALA A 199 -10.61 4.89 29.57
CA ALA A 199 -9.55 3.89 29.71
C ALA A 199 -10.08 2.47 29.64
N HIS A 200 -11.24 2.19 30.24
CA HIS A 200 -11.89 0.89 30.19
C HIS A 200 -12.36 0.54 28.77
N VAL A 201 -13.10 1.45 28.12
CA VAL A 201 -13.58 1.26 26.74
C VAL A 201 -12.40 1.07 25.79
N ALA A 202 -11.37 1.92 25.87
CA ALA A 202 -10.18 1.80 25.04
C ALA A 202 -9.53 0.41 25.17
N LYS A 203 -9.33 -0.06 26.40
CA LYS A 203 -8.77 -1.40 26.65
C LYS A 203 -9.64 -2.50 26.05
N LYS A 204 -10.96 -2.43 26.20
CA LYS A 204 -11.89 -3.45 25.68
C LYS A 204 -11.95 -3.46 24.16
N MET A 205 -11.85 -2.28 23.53
CA MET A 205 -11.87 -2.13 22.08
C MET A 205 -10.49 -2.29 21.41
N GLY A 206 -9.42 -2.54 22.20
CA GLY A 206 -8.05 -2.68 21.66
C GLY A 206 -7.44 -1.36 21.19
N LEU A 207 -7.85 -0.25 21.79
CA LEU A 207 -7.42 1.11 21.48
C LEU A 207 -6.63 1.72 22.65
N LYS A 208 -6.11 2.94 22.46
CA LYS A 208 -5.47 3.77 23.48
C LYS A 208 -6.33 5.02 23.72
N PRO A 209 -6.46 5.50 24.94
CA PRO A 209 -7.11 6.79 25.20
C PRO A 209 -6.41 7.91 24.43
N GLU A 210 -7.19 8.80 23.81
CA GLU A 210 -6.67 10.04 23.23
C GLU A 210 -6.20 10.96 24.34
N PRO A 211 -4.95 11.41 24.36
CA PRO A 211 -4.44 12.27 25.43
C PRO A 211 -5.22 13.58 25.59
N VAL A 212 -5.64 14.19 24.49
CA VAL A 212 -6.43 15.41 24.44
C VAL A 212 -7.33 15.40 23.22
N SER A 213 -8.64 15.31 23.44
CA SER A 213 -9.64 15.51 22.39
C SER A 213 -10.35 16.85 22.55
N THR A 214 -11.07 17.26 21.53
CA THR A 214 -12.16 18.24 21.63
C THR A 214 -13.49 17.47 21.72
N GLN A 215 -14.50 17.80 20.95
CA GLN A 215 -15.64 16.89 20.76
C GLN A 215 -15.25 15.67 19.91
N VAL A 216 -14.15 15.76 19.18
CA VAL A 216 -13.64 14.73 18.27
C VAL A 216 -12.18 14.42 18.52
N ILE A 217 -11.73 13.25 18.10
CA ILE A 217 -10.30 12.91 17.99
C ILE A 217 -9.66 13.84 16.95
N PRO A 218 -8.44 14.38 17.16
CA PRO A 218 -7.75 15.23 16.19
C PRO A 218 -7.60 14.54 14.82
N ARG A 219 -7.94 15.25 13.75
CA ARG A 219 -7.98 14.70 12.38
C ARG A 219 -6.64 14.60 11.67
N ASP A 220 -5.57 15.14 12.23
CA ASP A 220 -4.20 14.91 11.76
C ASP A 220 -3.84 13.41 11.76
N ARG A 221 -4.32 12.64 12.74
CA ARG A 221 -4.18 11.17 12.78
C ARG A 221 -4.82 10.51 11.57
N HIS A 222 -6.03 10.91 11.21
CA HIS A 222 -6.74 10.40 10.05
C HIS A 222 -6.05 10.84 8.74
N ALA A 223 -5.61 12.09 8.66
CA ALA A 223 -4.87 12.61 7.51
C ALA A 223 -3.58 11.80 7.26
N MET A 224 -2.79 11.52 8.31
CA MET A 224 -1.60 10.68 8.20
C MET A 224 -1.94 9.25 7.80
N TYR A 225 -3.00 8.68 8.33
CA TYR A 225 -3.47 7.35 7.93
C TYR A 225 -3.75 7.28 6.42
N PHE A 226 -4.59 8.17 5.89
CA PHE A 226 -4.92 8.18 4.46
C PHE A 226 -3.74 8.57 3.56
N ALA A 227 -2.83 9.43 4.02
CA ALA A 227 -1.57 9.71 3.34
C ALA A 227 -0.68 8.46 3.25
N THR A 228 -0.64 7.62 4.28
CA THR A 228 0.06 6.34 4.25
C THR A 228 -0.54 5.40 3.20
N LEU A 229 -1.88 5.28 3.13
CA LEU A 229 -2.53 4.49 2.09
C LEU A 229 -2.19 5.02 0.68
N ALA A 230 -2.13 6.35 0.51
CA ALA A 230 -1.76 6.98 -0.75
C ALA A 230 -0.31 6.66 -1.18
N VAL A 231 0.64 6.60 -0.24
CA VAL A 231 2.02 6.18 -0.52
C VAL A 231 2.08 4.73 -0.96
N ILE A 232 1.35 3.83 -0.29
CA ILE A 232 1.26 2.41 -0.68
C ILE A 232 0.69 2.29 -2.10
N ALA A 233 -0.39 3.00 -2.39
CA ALA A 233 -0.99 3.01 -3.73
C ALA A 233 -0.02 3.53 -4.80
N SER A 234 0.81 4.52 -4.48
CA SER A 234 1.84 5.02 -5.39
C SER A 234 2.91 3.97 -5.69
N SER A 235 3.29 3.16 -4.70
CA SER A 235 4.20 2.01 -4.89
C SER A 235 3.56 0.90 -5.75
N ILE A 236 2.26 0.64 -5.60
CA ILE A 236 1.50 -0.26 -6.46
C ILE A 236 1.55 0.23 -7.91
N GLU A 237 1.29 1.52 -8.14
CA GLU A 237 1.34 2.10 -9.48
C GLU A 237 2.74 2.01 -10.09
N ARG A 238 3.78 2.33 -9.33
CA ARG A 238 5.17 2.24 -9.80
C ARG A 238 5.50 0.84 -10.33
N LEU A 239 5.19 -0.21 -9.57
CA LEU A 239 5.46 -1.59 -10.00
C LEU A 239 4.57 -1.99 -11.19
N SER A 240 3.31 -1.55 -11.20
CA SER A 240 2.39 -1.79 -12.31
C SER A 240 2.85 -1.13 -13.61
N VAL A 241 3.39 0.09 -13.52
CA VAL A 241 3.97 0.80 -14.67
C VAL A 241 5.22 0.08 -15.18
N GLU A 242 6.09 -0.44 -14.31
CA GLU A 242 7.23 -1.27 -14.71
C GLU A 242 6.78 -2.51 -15.50
N VAL A 243 5.78 -3.25 -15.01
CA VAL A 243 5.24 -4.41 -15.72
C VAL A 243 4.69 -4.02 -17.10
N ARG A 244 3.96 -2.91 -17.20
CA ARG A 244 3.45 -2.40 -18.48
C ARG A 244 4.56 -2.06 -19.46
N HIS A 245 5.66 -1.45 -18.99
CA HIS A 245 6.83 -1.17 -19.82
C HIS A 245 7.53 -2.45 -20.29
N LEU A 246 7.65 -3.46 -19.43
CA LEU A 246 8.24 -4.75 -19.78
C LEU A 246 7.41 -5.55 -20.79
N GLN A 247 6.08 -5.36 -20.78
CA GLN A 247 5.14 -6.05 -21.69
C GLN A 247 4.99 -5.36 -23.05
N ARG A 248 5.52 -4.15 -23.23
CA ARG A 248 5.47 -3.47 -24.54
C ARG A 248 6.07 -4.33 -25.64
N THR A 249 5.46 -4.27 -26.83
CA THR A 249 5.86 -5.07 -28.00
C THR A 249 7.35 -4.98 -28.30
N GLU A 250 7.95 -3.79 -28.18
CA GLU A 250 9.35 -3.52 -28.47
C GLU A 250 10.31 -3.97 -27.36
N VAL A 251 9.80 -4.31 -26.17
CA VAL A 251 10.55 -4.76 -25.00
C VAL A 251 10.34 -6.24 -24.76
N LEU A 252 9.11 -6.65 -24.46
CA LEU A 252 8.62 -8.03 -24.26
C LEU A 252 9.56 -8.90 -23.38
N GLU A 253 9.98 -8.35 -22.25
CA GLU A 253 10.83 -9.06 -21.28
C GLU A 253 10.03 -9.76 -20.18
N ALA A 254 8.80 -9.28 -19.93
CA ALA A 254 7.83 -9.93 -19.06
C ALA A 254 6.41 -9.57 -19.50
N GLU A 255 5.43 -10.39 -19.15
CA GLU A 255 4.02 -10.12 -19.38
C GLU A 255 3.12 -10.66 -18.25
N GLU A 256 1.94 -10.08 -18.10
CA GLU A 256 0.88 -10.62 -17.26
C GLU A 256 0.49 -12.02 -17.76
N TYR A 257 0.22 -12.93 -16.80
CA TYR A 257 -0.26 -14.26 -17.13
C TYR A 257 -1.63 -14.19 -17.83
N PHE A 258 -1.70 -14.81 -18.98
CA PHE A 258 -2.91 -14.89 -19.80
C PHE A 258 -3.56 -16.27 -19.65
N SER A 259 -4.70 -16.32 -19.00
CA SER A 259 -5.38 -17.57 -18.66
C SER A 259 -5.98 -18.26 -19.91
N PRO A 260 -6.03 -19.61 -19.95
CA PRO A 260 -6.76 -20.31 -21.00
C PRO A 260 -8.21 -19.79 -21.10
N GLY A 261 -8.64 -19.46 -22.32
CA GLY A 261 -9.97 -18.92 -22.59
C GLY A 261 -10.15 -17.41 -22.34
N GLN A 262 -9.16 -16.74 -21.77
CA GLN A 262 -9.19 -15.28 -21.61
C GLN A 262 -9.18 -14.59 -22.98
N LYS A 263 -9.90 -13.47 -23.10
CA LYS A 263 -9.91 -12.63 -24.31
C LYS A 263 -9.11 -11.36 -24.03
N GLY A 264 -8.06 -11.11 -24.80
CA GLY A 264 -7.20 -9.94 -24.61
C GLY A 264 -7.68 -8.70 -25.37
N SER A 265 -8.46 -8.92 -26.43
CA SER A 265 -8.97 -7.86 -27.30
C SER A 265 -10.26 -8.32 -27.97
N SER A 266 -11.20 -7.39 -28.13
CA SER A 266 -12.44 -7.66 -28.88
C SER A 266 -12.25 -7.70 -30.39
N ALA A 267 -11.19 -7.05 -30.89
CA ALA A 267 -10.91 -6.92 -32.33
C ALA A 267 -9.78 -7.82 -32.84
N MET A 268 -8.73 -8.01 -32.01
CA MET A 268 -7.51 -8.75 -32.41
C MET A 268 -7.27 -9.92 -31.45
N PRO A 269 -7.56 -11.17 -31.85
CA PRO A 269 -7.52 -12.34 -30.97
C PRO A 269 -6.17 -12.65 -30.34
N HIS A 270 -5.07 -12.23 -30.97
CA HIS A 270 -3.69 -12.45 -30.50
C HIS A 270 -3.19 -11.38 -29.53
N LYS A 271 -3.91 -10.24 -29.40
CA LYS A 271 -3.46 -9.08 -28.60
C LYS A 271 -3.68 -9.32 -27.11
N ARG A 272 -2.60 -9.35 -26.35
CA ARG A 272 -2.60 -9.53 -24.89
C ARG A 272 -2.33 -8.17 -24.23
N ASN A 273 -3.40 -7.51 -23.78
CA ASN A 273 -3.28 -6.22 -23.12
C ASN A 273 -2.92 -6.39 -21.63
N PRO A 274 -2.08 -5.49 -21.05
CA PRO A 274 -1.73 -5.51 -19.64
C PRO A 274 -2.86 -4.94 -18.77
N VAL A 275 -4.04 -5.58 -18.80
CA VAL A 275 -5.29 -5.05 -18.21
C VAL A 275 -5.23 -5.00 -16.69
N LEU A 276 -4.51 -5.93 -16.04
CA LEU A 276 -4.41 -5.96 -14.58
C LEU A 276 -3.59 -4.77 -14.08
N SER A 277 -2.42 -4.53 -14.65
CA SER A 277 -1.55 -3.40 -14.28
C SER A 277 -2.14 -2.04 -14.68
N GLU A 278 -2.89 -1.96 -15.79
CA GLU A 278 -3.66 -0.75 -16.14
C GLU A 278 -4.74 -0.46 -15.11
N ASN A 279 -5.49 -1.47 -14.68
CA ASN A 279 -6.48 -1.35 -13.63
C ASN A 279 -5.86 -0.91 -12.30
N LEU A 280 -4.74 -1.51 -11.90
CA LEU A 280 -4.00 -1.11 -10.69
C LEU A 280 -3.54 0.35 -10.75
N THR A 281 -3.06 0.81 -11.90
CA THR A 281 -2.72 2.23 -12.12
C THR A 281 -3.93 3.15 -11.88
N GLY A 282 -5.11 2.76 -12.37
CA GLY A 282 -6.36 3.50 -12.17
C GLY A 282 -6.81 3.52 -10.72
N LEU A 283 -6.79 2.37 -10.04
CA LEU A 283 -7.18 2.25 -8.63
C LEU A 283 -6.26 3.06 -7.71
N ALA A 284 -4.96 3.08 -8.00
CA ALA A 284 -3.99 3.86 -7.23
C ALA A 284 -4.30 5.37 -7.26
N ARG A 285 -4.80 5.90 -8.38
CA ARG A 285 -5.24 7.30 -8.48
C ARG A 285 -6.37 7.61 -7.51
N MET A 286 -7.33 6.69 -7.38
CA MET A 286 -8.45 6.87 -6.46
C MET A 286 -8.00 6.85 -5.01
N VAL A 287 -7.16 5.91 -4.60
CA VAL A 287 -6.65 5.86 -3.23
C VAL A 287 -5.88 7.14 -2.87
N ARG A 288 -5.05 7.66 -3.79
CA ARG A 288 -4.37 8.96 -3.58
C ARG A 288 -5.35 10.12 -3.45
N ALA A 289 -6.42 10.12 -4.23
CA ALA A 289 -7.43 11.18 -4.18
C ALA A 289 -8.12 11.26 -2.81
N TYR A 290 -8.33 10.12 -2.13
CA TYR A 290 -8.96 10.08 -0.82
C TYR A 290 -8.11 10.68 0.31
N ALA A 291 -6.80 10.82 0.13
CA ALA A 291 -5.94 11.49 1.11
C ALA A 291 -6.17 13.01 1.16
N MET A 292 -6.56 13.63 0.06
CA MET A 292 -6.78 15.08 -0.01
C MET A 292 -7.90 15.55 0.93
N PRO A 293 -9.14 15.04 0.85
CA PRO A 293 -10.20 15.47 1.76
C PRO A 293 -9.92 15.08 3.21
N ALA A 294 -9.14 14.03 3.48
CA ALA A 294 -8.70 13.70 4.83
C ALA A 294 -7.78 14.78 5.41
N MET A 295 -6.89 15.37 4.60
CA MET A 295 -6.06 16.50 5.01
C MET A 295 -6.89 17.76 5.24
N GLU A 296 -7.92 18.02 4.43
CA GLU A 296 -8.83 19.16 4.61
C GLU A 296 -9.63 19.05 5.90
N ASN A 297 -9.92 17.84 6.38
CA ASN A 297 -10.62 17.62 7.65
C ASN A 297 -9.81 17.99 8.91
N VAL A 298 -8.51 18.28 8.79
CA VAL A 298 -7.69 18.74 9.94
C VAL A 298 -8.17 20.09 10.45
N ALA A 299 -8.62 20.97 9.56
CA ALA A 299 -9.07 22.32 9.87
C ALA A 299 -10.58 22.35 10.19
N LEU A 300 -10.97 21.86 11.36
CA LEU A 300 -12.34 21.98 11.87
C LEU A 300 -12.51 23.26 12.68
N TRP A 301 -13.75 23.77 12.78
CA TRP A 301 -14.07 24.96 13.57
C TRP A 301 -14.12 24.61 15.05
N HIS A 302 -13.36 25.37 15.84
CA HIS A 302 -13.34 25.27 17.31
C HIS A 302 -13.18 23.80 17.77
N GLU A 303 -14.06 23.34 18.64
CA GLU A 303 -14.05 21.98 19.19
C GLU A 303 -14.62 20.96 18.20
N ARG A 304 -15.39 21.37 17.20
CA ARG A 304 -15.88 20.58 16.06
C ARG A 304 -16.85 21.37 15.17
N ASP A 305 -16.77 21.19 13.87
CA ASP A 305 -17.92 21.23 12.96
C ASP A 305 -18.15 19.86 12.35
N ILE A 306 -19.26 19.64 11.62
CA ILE A 306 -19.63 18.32 11.10
C ILE A 306 -19.14 18.05 9.67
N SER A 307 -18.37 18.94 9.05
CA SER A 307 -17.91 18.80 7.66
C SER A 307 -17.12 17.51 7.40
N HIS A 308 -16.33 17.06 8.39
CA HIS A 308 -15.58 15.81 8.29
C HIS A 308 -16.45 14.56 8.11
N SER A 309 -17.66 14.55 8.64
CA SER A 309 -18.49 13.35 8.73
C SER A 309 -18.88 12.81 7.35
N SER A 310 -19.35 13.66 6.44
CA SER A 310 -19.70 13.24 5.08
C SER A 310 -18.50 12.73 4.29
N VAL A 311 -17.34 13.31 4.51
CA VAL A 311 -16.07 12.88 3.89
C VAL A 311 -15.67 11.49 4.38
N GLU A 312 -15.64 11.28 5.70
CA GLU A 312 -15.17 10.04 6.33
C GLU A 312 -16.06 8.84 6.00
N ARG A 313 -17.37 9.04 5.85
CA ARG A 313 -18.31 8.01 5.40
C ARG A 313 -17.98 7.46 4.01
N MET A 314 -17.31 8.25 3.17
CA MET A 314 -16.87 7.82 1.84
C MET A 314 -15.43 7.30 1.87
N ILE A 315 -14.48 8.11 2.36
CA ILE A 315 -13.05 7.78 2.23
C ILE A 315 -12.62 6.58 3.07
N GLY A 316 -13.23 6.37 4.24
CA GLY A 316 -12.93 5.21 5.10
C GLY A 316 -13.10 3.89 4.35
N PRO A 317 -14.34 3.56 3.95
CA PRO A 317 -14.60 2.33 3.20
C PRO A 317 -13.93 2.34 1.83
N ASP A 318 -14.04 3.41 1.04
CA ASP A 318 -13.59 3.39 -0.35
C ASP A 318 -12.07 3.27 -0.47
N ALA A 319 -11.29 3.92 0.38
CA ALA A 319 -9.83 3.82 0.33
C ALA A 319 -9.34 2.43 0.76
N THR A 320 -9.87 1.89 1.86
CA THR A 320 -9.42 0.60 2.40
C THR A 320 -9.85 -0.57 1.51
N VAL A 321 -11.09 -0.59 1.04
CA VAL A 321 -11.62 -1.61 0.13
C VAL A 321 -10.87 -1.60 -1.21
N THR A 322 -10.61 -0.41 -1.76
CA THR A 322 -9.87 -0.28 -3.03
C THR A 322 -8.43 -0.74 -2.89
N LEU A 323 -7.77 -0.37 -1.79
CA LEU A 323 -6.37 -0.74 -1.55
C LEU A 323 -6.21 -2.25 -1.31
N ASP A 324 -7.09 -2.85 -0.51
CA ASP A 324 -7.16 -4.29 -0.26
C ASP A 324 -7.27 -5.07 -1.58
N PHE A 325 -8.23 -4.70 -2.41
CA PHE A 325 -8.40 -5.32 -3.72
C PHE A 325 -7.15 -5.15 -4.62
N ALA A 326 -6.55 -3.96 -4.61
CA ALA A 326 -5.37 -3.66 -5.41
C ALA A 326 -4.15 -4.47 -4.96
N LEU A 327 -3.90 -4.61 -3.65
CA LEU A 327 -2.80 -5.40 -3.09
C LEU A 327 -2.93 -6.87 -3.48
N MET A 328 -4.12 -7.45 -3.35
CA MET A 328 -4.35 -8.85 -3.71
C MET A 328 -4.24 -9.10 -5.21
N ARG A 329 -4.71 -8.14 -6.04
CA ARG A 329 -4.53 -8.22 -7.49
C ARG A 329 -3.06 -8.14 -7.88
N LEU A 330 -2.30 -7.23 -7.29
CA LEU A 330 -0.87 -7.10 -7.53
C LEU A 330 -0.12 -8.37 -7.11
N THR A 331 -0.46 -8.94 -5.95
CA THR A 331 0.11 -10.20 -5.47
C THR A 331 -0.08 -11.31 -6.48
N GLY A 332 -1.32 -11.57 -6.91
CA GLY A 332 -1.61 -12.61 -7.89
C GLY A 332 -0.97 -12.36 -9.27
N MET A 333 -0.82 -11.10 -9.66
CA MET A 333 -0.10 -10.73 -10.88
C MET A 333 1.39 -11.05 -10.77
N MET A 334 2.03 -10.72 -9.65
CA MET A 334 3.46 -10.99 -9.45
C MET A 334 3.77 -12.48 -9.30
N GLU A 335 2.92 -13.24 -8.62
CA GLU A 335 3.05 -14.70 -8.51
C GLU A 335 3.05 -15.40 -9.86
N LYS A 336 2.27 -14.90 -10.81
CA LYS A 336 2.04 -15.52 -12.12
C LYS A 336 2.74 -14.79 -13.26
N LEU A 337 3.52 -13.74 -12.99
CA LEU A 337 4.21 -12.97 -14.02
C LEU A 337 5.07 -13.88 -14.90
N VAL A 338 4.84 -13.84 -16.20
CA VAL A 338 5.63 -14.57 -17.18
C VAL A 338 6.88 -13.76 -17.48
N VAL A 339 8.04 -14.37 -17.36
CA VAL A 339 9.34 -13.73 -17.61
C VAL A 339 10.00 -14.41 -18.80
N TYR A 340 10.62 -13.63 -19.69
CA TYR A 340 11.28 -14.10 -20.91
C TYR A 340 12.80 -13.83 -20.87
N PRO A 341 13.60 -14.70 -20.23
CA PRO A 341 15.06 -14.53 -20.14
C PRO A 341 15.74 -14.43 -21.52
N GLU A 342 15.24 -15.18 -22.50
CA GLU A 342 15.78 -15.14 -23.87
C GLU A 342 15.58 -13.79 -24.55
N THR A 343 14.42 -13.12 -24.30
CA THR A 343 14.17 -11.78 -24.82
C THR A 343 14.99 -10.74 -24.06
N MET A 344 15.20 -10.93 -22.75
CA MET A 344 16.11 -10.10 -21.95
C MET A 344 17.54 -10.15 -22.53
N ASP A 345 18.05 -11.33 -22.81
CA ASP A 345 19.37 -11.52 -23.44
C ASP A 345 19.46 -10.87 -24.82
N LYS A 346 18.44 -11.08 -25.66
CA LYS A 346 18.36 -10.44 -26.98
C LYS A 346 18.41 -8.91 -26.88
N ASN A 347 17.65 -8.33 -25.94
CA ASN A 347 17.62 -6.89 -25.75
C ASN A 347 18.95 -6.37 -25.17
N LEU A 348 19.56 -7.10 -24.24
CA LEU A 348 20.89 -6.79 -23.69
C LEU A 348 21.93 -6.67 -24.79
N ASN A 349 21.92 -7.61 -25.75
CA ASN A 349 22.87 -7.69 -26.85
C ASN A 349 22.50 -6.87 -28.09
N LYS A 350 21.39 -6.10 -28.04
CA LYS A 350 20.88 -5.33 -29.19
C LYS A 350 21.92 -4.38 -29.80
N PHE A 351 22.75 -3.77 -28.97
CA PHE A 351 23.81 -2.85 -29.39
C PHE A 351 25.20 -3.46 -29.24
N ARG A 352 25.33 -4.77 -29.46
CA ARG A 352 26.59 -5.49 -29.69
C ARG A 352 27.74 -5.02 -28.81
N GLY A 353 27.58 -5.05 -27.49
CA GLY A 353 28.61 -4.79 -26.53
C GLY A 353 28.72 -3.35 -26.01
N LEU A 354 27.91 -2.39 -26.47
CA LEU A 354 27.94 -1.00 -25.94
C LEU A 354 27.72 -0.90 -24.43
N VAL A 355 27.07 -1.87 -23.82
CA VAL A 355 26.86 -1.97 -22.38
C VAL A 355 28.17 -2.02 -21.57
N HIS A 356 29.30 -2.34 -22.23
CA HIS A 356 30.64 -2.39 -21.65
C HIS A 356 31.45 -1.11 -21.81
N SER A 357 30.90 -0.06 -22.45
CA SER A 357 31.63 1.15 -22.83
C SER A 357 32.29 1.87 -21.64
N GLN A 358 31.59 1.97 -20.50
CA GLN A 358 32.16 2.58 -19.29
C GLN A 358 33.33 1.76 -18.75
N ARG A 359 33.24 0.44 -18.78
CA ARG A 359 34.30 -0.44 -18.32
C ARG A 359 35.58 -0.28 -19.14
N VAL A 360 35.44 -0.13 -20.47
CA VAL A 360 36.58 0.18 -21.36
C VAL A 360 37.13 1.57 -21.08
N LEU A 361 36.28 2.58 -20.88
CA LEU A 361 36.72 3.93 -20.53
C LEU A 361 37.56 3.94 -19.23
N LEU A 362 37.11 3.23 -18.20
CA LEU A 362 37.83 3.11 -16.94
C LEU A 362 39.17 2.38 -17.12
N ALA A 363 39.23 1.32 -17.92
CA ALA A 363 40.48 0.60 -18.21
C ALA A 363 41.50 1.50 -18.91
N LEU A 364 41.07 2.29 -19.89
CA LEU A 364 41.97 3.26 -20.57
C LEU A 364 42.53 4.30 -19.62
N THR A 365 41.70 4.85 -18.73
CA THR A 365 42.18 5.82 -17.73
C THR A 365 43.15 5.20 -16.74
N GLN A 366 42.91 3.97 -16.31
CA GLN A 366 43.83 3.22 -15.44
C GLN A 366 45.16 2.89 -16.14
N ALA A 367 45.13 2.74 -17.46
CA ALA A 367 46.33 2.56 -18.28
C ALA A 367 47.11 3.86 -18.56
N GLY A 368 46.65 5.01 -17.98
CA GLY A 368 47.34 6.29 -18.08
C GLY A 368 46.87 7.23 -19.19
N VAL A 369 45.78 6.87 -19.90
CA VAL A 369 45.15 7.74 -20.88
C VAL A 369 44.35 8.83 -20.15
N SER A 370 44.41 10.08 -20.63
CA SER A 370 43.59 11.16 -20.05
C SER A 370 42.11 10.83 -20.14
N ARG A 371 41.31 11.38 -19.23
CA ARG A 371 39.86 11.13 -19.22
C ARG A 371 39.21 11.60 -20.52
N GLU A 372 39.64 12.73 -21.04
CA GLU A 372 39.14 13.34 -22.27
C GLU A 372 39.49 12.48 -23.49
N ASP A 373 40.73 11.98 -23.55
CA ASP A 373 41.15 11.09 -24.63
C ASP A 373 40.50 9.71 -24.52
N ALA A 374 40.40 9.13 -23.32
CA ALA A 374 39.70 7.87 -23.11
C ALA A 374 38.22 7.99 -23.53
N TYR A 375 37.56 9.07 -23.17
CA TYR A 375 36.18 9.33 -23.60
C TYR A 375 36.06 9.42 -25.12
N ARG A 376 36.95 10.18 -25.78
CA ARG A 376 36.98 10.32 -27.23
C ARG A 376 37.22 8.97 -27.95
N LEU A 377 38.14 8.15 -27.43
CA LEU A 377 38.46 6.83 -27.98
C LEU A 377 37.25 5.90 -27.89
N VAL A 378 36.60 5.85 -26.71
CA VAL A 378 35.41 5.00 -26.52
C VAL A 378 34.26 5.51 -27.40
N GLN A 379 34.01 6.83 -27.40
CA GLN A 379 32.90 7.44 -28.15
C GLN A 379 33.02 7.18 -29.66
N ARG A 380 34.19 7.37 -30.28
CA ARG A 380 34.35 7.17 -31.73
C ARG A 380 34.06 5.73 -32.17
N ASN A 381 34.42 4.75 -31.33
CA ASN A 381 34.13 3.34 -31.61
C ASN A 381 32.66 3.01 -31.31
N ALA A 382 32.10 3.55 -30.23
CA ALA A 382 30.70 3.38 -29.88
C ALA A 382 29.73 3.97 -30.93
N MET A 383 30.10 5.11 -31.55
CA MET A 383 29.26 5.72 -32.59
C MET A 383 29.16 4.88 -33.86
N LYS A 384 30.23 4.14 -34.24
CA LYS A 384 30.13 3.19 -35.34
C LYS A 384 29.14 2.04 -35.07
N VAL A 385 29.11 1.57 -33.79
CA VAL A 385 28.12 0.56 -33.40
C VAL A 385 26.70 1.13 -33.50
N TRP A 386 26.51 2.37 -33.04
CA TRP A 386 25.21 3.03 -33.02
C TRP A 386 24.71 3.38 -34.43
N GLU A 387 25.56 3.93 -35.28
CA GLU A 387 25.19 4.42 -36.61
C GLU A 387 25.26 3.36 -37.70
N GLU A 388 26.23 2.46 -37.63
CA GLU A 388 26.55 1.49 -38.67
C GLU A 388 26.21 0.03 -38.31
N GLY A 389 25.87 -0.25 -37.03
CA GLY A 389 25.59 -1.58 -36.52
C GLY A 389 26.84 -2.46 -36.41
N ALA A 390 28.01 -1.83 -36.22
CA ALA A 390 29.28 -2.55 -36.02
C ALA A 390 29.28 -3.32 -34.68
N ASP A 391 30.28 -4.17 -34.47
CA ASP A 391 30.52 -4.85 -33.19
C ASP A 391 31.52 -4.05 -32.36
N PHE A 392 31.16 -3.72 -31.10
CA PHE A 392 31.95 -2.82 -30.26
C PHE A 392 33.32 -3.43 -29.89
N LEU A 393 33.38 -4.72 -29.64
CA LEU A 393 34.62 -5.41 -29.34
C LEU A 393 35.56 -5.37 -30.54
N GLU A 394 35.06 -5.71 -31.73
CA GLU A 394 35.86 -5.73 -32.95
C GLU A 394 36.37 -4.31 -33.33
N GLU A 395 35.54 -3.27 -33.12
CA GLU A 395 35.95 -1.89 -33.34
C GLU A 395 37.10 -1.50 -32.41
N LEU A 396 37.03 -1.85 -31.11
CA LEU A 396 38.07 -1.58 -30.14
C LEU A 396 39.36 -2.34 -30.45
N LEU A 397 39.28 -3.60 -30.86
CA LEU A 397 40.42 -4.42 -31.26
C LEU A 397 41.10 -3.89 -32.55
N GLY A 398 40.33 -3.30 -33.46
CA GLY A 398 40.82 -2.65 -34.65
C GLY A 398 41.45 -1.28 -34.47
N ASP A 399 41.17 -0.62 -33.31
CA ASP A 399 41.59 0.74 -33.03
C ASP A 399 43.04 0.78 -32.51
N LYS A 400 43.96 1.38 -33.27
CA LYS A 400 45.40 1.42 -32.95
C LYS A 400 45.68 2.20 -31.67
N ASP A 401 44.92 3.27 -31.37
CA ASP A 401 45.13 4.09 -30.19
C ASP A 401 44.67 3.37 -28.93
N VAL A 402 43.55 2.66 -29.00
CA VAL A 402 43.07 1.77 -27.92
C VAL A 402 44.07 0.63 -27.69
N ARG A 403 44.55 0.01 -28.75
CA ARG A 403 45.51 -1.09 -28.72
C ARG A 403 46.91 -0.65 -28.21
N ALA A 404 47.25 0.64 -28.31
CA ALA A 404 48.48 1.16 -27.76
C ALA A 404 48.44 1.26 -26.22
N ALA A 405 47.22 1.37 -25.62
CA ALA A 405 47.02 1.46 -24.18
C ALA A 405 46.62 0.13 -23.52
N LEU A 406 45.88 -0.73 -24.25
CA LEU A 406 45.35 -2.00 -23.73
C LEU A 406 45.70 -3.15 -24.68
N SER A 407 46.13 -4.27 -24.12
CA SER A 407 46.29 -5.52 -24.88
C SER A 407 44.94 -6.09 -25.33
N GLU A 408 44.98 -7.04 -26.29
CA GLU A 408 43.78 -7.72 -26.74
C GLU A 408 43.05 -8.47 -25.61
N ASP A 409 43.79 -9.17 -24.77
CA ASP A 409 43.22 -9.91 -23.64
C ASP A 409 42.57 -8.98 -22.62
N GLU A 410 43.19 -7.83 -22.32
CA GLU A 410 42.62 -6.81 -21.44
C GLU A 410 41.32 -6.22 -22.01
N ILE A 411 41.24 -5.99 -23.33
CA ILE A 411 40.01 -5.50 -23.97
C ILE A 411 38.92 -6.58 -23.89
N ARG A 412 39.21 -7.83 -24.25
CA ARG A 412 38.24 -8.95 -24.23
C ARG A 412 37.71 -9.20 -22.81
N GLU A 413 38.53 -9.11 -21.80
CA GLU A 413 38.13 -9.24 -20.39
C GLU A 413 37.05 -8.21 -20.01
N LYS A 414 37.04 -7.00 -20.62
CA LYS A 414 36.03 -5.96 -20.31
C LYS A 414 34.62 -6.32 -20.78
N PHE A 415 34.48 -7.35 -21.60
CA PHE A 415 33.18 -7.83 -22.11
C PHE A 415 32.59 -8.98 -21.29
N ASP A 416 33.18 -9.32 -20.15
CA ASP A 416 32.62 -10.27 -19.20
C ASP A 416 31.42 -9.67 -18.45
N LEU A 417 30.23 -10.27 -18.63
CA LEU A 417 28.98 -9.87 -17.94
C LEU A 417 29.05 -10.11 -16.43
N GLY A 418 29.80 -11.10 -15.97
CA GLY A 418 29.97 -11.41 -14.54
C GLY A 418 30.52 -10.23 -13.72
N TYR A 419 31.28 -9.33 -14.37
CA TYR A 419 31.74 -8.11 -13.73
C TYR A 419 30.57 -7.21 -13.23
N HIS A 420 29.49 -7.12 -14.00
CA HIS A 420 28.33 -6.29 -13.65
C HIS A 420 27.44 -6.92 -12.57
N THR A 421 27.47 -8.24 -12.42
CA THR A 421 26.65 -8.98 -11.47
C THR A 421 27.36 -9.42 -10.20
N LYS A 422 28.68 -9.17 -10.09
CA LYS A 422 29.55 -9.64 -8.99
C LYS A 422 29.10 -9.24 -7.58
N HIS A 423 28.27 -8.23 -7.43
CA HIS A 423 27.76 -7.73 -6.14
C HIS A 423 26.26 -8.00 -5.94
N VAL A 424 25.62 -8.84 -6.78
CA VAL A 424 24.21 -9.19 -6.62
C VAL A 424 23.97 -9.90 -5.29
N ASP A 425 24.86 -10.78 -4.86
CA ASP A 425 24.76 -11.44 -3.56
C ASP A 425 24.75 -10.42 -2.40
N THR A 426 25.64 -9.45 -2.42
CA THR A 426 25.68 -8.36 -1.42
C THR A 426 24.37 -7.56 -1.38
N ILE A 427 23.74 -7.32 -2.54
CA ILE A 427 22.45 -6.62 -2.61
C ILE A 427 21.35 -7.48 -1.97
N PHE A 428 21.33 -8.78 -2.27
CA PHE A 428 20.37 -9.71 -1.70
C PHE A 428 20.51 -9.87 -0.19
N GLU A 429 21.73 -9.99 0.31
CA GLU A 429 22.02 -10.01 1.75
C GLU A 429 21.52 -8.74 2.46
N ARG A 430 21.71 -7.56 1.88
CA ARG A 430 21.21 -6.29 2.44
C ARG A 430 19.69 -6.21 2.49
N VAL A 431 19.00 -6.80 1.51
CA VAL A 431 17.54 -6.71 1.40
C VAL A 431 16.85 -7.81 2.21
N PHE A 432 17.37 -9.02 2.16
CA PHE A 432 16.69 -10.20 2.71
C PHE A 432 17.33 -10.76 3.98
N GLY A 433 18.49 -10.21 4.41
CA GLY A 433 19.31 -10.76 5.49
C GLY A 433 20.16 -11.93 5.02
N GLU A 434 21.05 -12.40 5.87
CA GLU A 434 21.81 -13.63 5.63
C GLU A 434 20.83 -14.81 5.49
N SER A 435 20.97 -15.57 4.42
CA SER A 435 20.16 -16.75 4.11
C SER A 435 20.59 -17.96 4.92
#